data_bd7ffb8138e4234bc551a766be701443
#
_entry.id   bd7ffb8138e4234bc551a766be701443
#
_cell.length_a   1.000
_cell.length_b   1.000
_cell.length_c   1.000
_cell.angle_alpha   90.00
_cell.angle_beta   90.00
_cell.angle_gamma   90.00
#
_symmetry.space_group_name_H-M   'P 1'
#
loop_
_entity.id
_entity.type
_entity.pdbx_description
1 polymer ?
#
loop_
_entity_poly.entity_id
_entity_poly.type
_entity_poly.pdbx_seq_one_letter_code
_entity_poly.pdbx_strand_id
1 'polypeptide(L)'
;SSDLIEFAKNGQLLINGKPTLFKGVNRHDHSPLNGRTVSKEEMEKDVQLMKALNVNAVRTSHYPNNPYFYDLCDRYGIYVLAEANVECHGEMRLSHEPQWEKSFTERNENQVKRFRNHASIVMWSMGNESGNGNNFSTAEKAIKRLDTTRPTHYEGNSSFCDVTSCMYPSVDWLENVGRERLEKIQKGEIVKPHVVCEYAHAMGNSIGNFKEYWETYERYPALIGGFIWDWVDQSLRMPTPDGKGFYMAVGGDFGDKPNDGNFCTNGVIFSDRTLSAKSYEMKKIHQPIRIEALGNGKYRISNKRFHANMEDLYGRYEITEDGRTVCSGNLEDLKLEAQASKVITLPDIPATKVPGAEYFINFSFCQKRDTEWAKADYEVATEQFKLSSSEKP
;
A
#
# COMPACT_ATOMS: atom_id res chain seq x y z
N SER A 1 20.80 -12.89 -0.95
CA SER A 1 21.32 -11.52 -1.13
C SER A 1 20.26 -10.57 -0.64
N SER A 2 20.63 -9.64 0.23
CA SER A 2 19.74 -8.53 0.59
C SER A 2 19.48 -7.70 -0.65
N ASP A 3 18.25 -7.24 -0.85
CA ASP A 3 17.95 -6.28 -1.90
C ASP A 3 18.86 -5.05 -1.76
N LEU A 4 19.36 -4.54 -2.87
CA LEU A 4 20.09 -3.29 -2.89
C LEU A 4 19.08 -2.14 -2.81
N ILE A 5 19.13 -1.39 -1.72
CA ILE A 5 18.23 -0.26 -1.45
C ILE A 5 19.04 1.02 -1.50
N GLU A 6 18.66 1.91 -2.40
CA GLU A 6 19.38 3.15 -2.65
C GLU A 6 18.41 4.31 -2.84
N PHE A 7 18.88 5.52 -2.61
CA PHE A 7 18.18 6.72 -3.03
C PHE A 7 18.95 7.42 -4.14
N ALA A 8 18.26 7.64 -5.26
CA ALA A 8 18.82 8.45 -6.34
C ALA A 8 18.95 9.91 -5.90
N LYS A 9 19.77 10.70 -6.58
CA LYS A 9 19.96 12.13 -6.28
C LYS A 9 18.66 12.92 -6.29
N ASN A 10 17.69 12.52 -7.09
CA ASN A 10 16.35 13.11 -7.16
C ASN A 10 15.38 12.59 -6.09
N GLY A 11 15.87 11.88 -5.06
CA GLY A 11 15.07 11.34 -3.97
C GLY A 11 14.24 10.10 -4.33
N GLN A 12 14.40 9.53 -5.51
CA GLN A 12 13.72 8.28 -5.87
C GLN A 12 14.25 7.11 -5.05
N LEU A 13 13.33 6.29 -4.52
CA LEU A 13 13.68 5.00 -3.96
C LEU A 13 14.00 4.02 -5.08
N LEU A 14 15.19 3.43 -5.02
CA LEU A 14 15.62 2.37 -5.93
C LEU A 14 15.74 1.06 -5.14
N ILE A 15 15.06 0.03 -5.59
CA ILE A 15 15.25 -1.34 -5.10
C ILE A 15 15.81 -2.15 -6.28
N ASN A 16 16.98 -2.75 -6.07
CA ASN A 16 17.71 -3.44 -7.15
C ASN A 16 17.91 -2.58 -8.42
N GLY A 17 18.16 -1.29 -8.23
CA GLY A 17 18.38 -0.32 -9.30
C GLY A 17 17.11 0.12 -10.04
N LYS A 18 15.92 -0.27 -9.59
CA LYS A 18 14.63 0.10 -10.20
C LYS A 18 13.84 1.06 -9.32
N PRO A 19 13.30 2.15 -9.87
CA PRO A 19 12.41 3.04 -9.15
C PRO A 19 11.23 2.26 -8.58
N THR A 20 10.91 2.49 -7.31
CA THR A 20 9.86 1.74 -6.60
C THR A 20 9.02 2.70 -5.75
N LEU A 21 7.70 2.48 -5.70
CA LEU A 21 6.77 3.18 -4.82
C LEU A 21 6.12 2.20 -3.84
N PHE A 22 5.97 2.61 -2.59
CA PHE A 22 5.27 1.82 -1.58
C PHE A 22 3.75 1.99 -1.71
N LYS A 23 3.09 0.96 -2.21
CA LYS A 23 1.63 0.76 -2.17
C LYS A 23 1.30 0.06 -0.87
N GLY A 24 1.41 0.79 0.24
CA GLY A 24 1.50 0.22 1.58
C GLY A 24 0.22 0.26 2.39
N VAL A 25 0.20 -0.59 3.41
CA VAL A 25 -0.77 -0.60 4.49
C VAL A 25 -0.04 -0.71 5.83
N ASN A 26 -0.58 -0.11 6.88
CA ASN A 26 -0.18 -0.36 8.26
C ASN A 26 -0.84 -1.65 8.75
N ARG A 27 -0.15 -2.48 9.51
CA ARG A 27 -0.70 -3.73 10.02
C ARG A 27 -0.43 -3.93 11.49
N HIS A 28 -1.51 -4.09 12.25
CA HIS A 28 -1.47 -4.65 13.60
C HIS A 28 -1.54 -6.18 13.54
N ASP A 29 -0.84 -6.87 14.47
CA ASP A 29 -1.13 -8.26 14.75
C ASP A 29 -2.50 -8.33 15.45
N HIS A 30 -3.51 -8.85 14.74
CA HIS A 30 -4.87 -8.96 15.25
C HIS A 30 -5.60 -10.19 14.70
N SER A 31 -6.26 -10.91 15.62
CA SER A 31 -7.21 -11.99 15.34
C SER A 31 -8.56 -11.65 16.00
N PRO A 32 -9.68 -11.76 15.29
CA PRO A 32 -11.00 -11.52 15.88
C PRO A 32 -11.34 -12.53 16.98
N LEU A 33 -10.66 -13.67 17.03
CA LEU A 33 -10.88 -14.73 18.03
C LEU A 33 -9.90 -14.67 19.19
N ASN A 34 -8.64 -14.28 18.93
CA ASN A 34 -7.54 -14.44 19.87
C ASN A 34 -6.83 -13.10 20.21
N GLY A 35 -7.40 -11.97 19.79
CA GLY A 35 -6.82 -10.64 20.01
C GLY A 35 -5.45 -10.49 19.38
N ARG A 36 -4.40 -10.28 20.17
CA ARG A 36 -3.02 -10.08 19.68
C ARG A 36 -2.29 -11.37 19.29
N THR A 37 -2.89 -12.53 19.49
CA THR A 37 -2.31 -13.82 19.11
C THR A 37 -2.86 -14.21 17.73
N VAL A 38 -2.07 -14.03 16.70
CA VAL A 38 -2.45 -14.30 15.31
C VAL A 38 -1.95 -15.68 14.89
N SER A 39 -2.79 -16.50 14.31
CA SER A 39 -2.40 -17.81 13.78
C SER A 39 -1.57 -17.68 12.49
N LYS A 40 -0.87 -18.77 12.12
CA LYS A 40 -0.13 -18.82 10.86
C LYS A 40 -1.05 -18.67 9.66
N GLU A 41 -2.22 -19.28 9.73
CA GLU A 41 -3.26 -19.25 8.69
C GLU A 41 -3.81 -17.83 8.50
N GLU A 42 -4.03 -17.08 9.58
CA GLU A 42 -4.47 -15.68 9.52
C GLU A 42 -3.38 -14.78 8.92
N MET A 43 -2.11 -14.97 9.32
CA MET A 43 -0.97 -14.22 8.76
C MET A 43 -0.80 -14.52 7.26
N GLU A 44 -0.89 -15.78 6.86
CA GLU A 44 -0.82 -16.16 5.44
C GLU A 44 -1.99 -15.58 4.64
N LYS A 45 -3.20 -15.60 5.22
CA LYS A 45 -4.37 -14.96 4.61
C LYS A 45 -4.19 -13.46 4.42
N ASP A 46 -3.61 -12.76 5.41
CA ASP A 46 -3.29 -11.34 5.28
C ASP A 46 -2.38 -11.07 4.08
N VAL A 47 -1.26 -11.80 3.95
CA VAL A 47 -0.31 -11.61 2.86
C VAL A 47 -0.90 -11.98 1.49
N GLN A 48 -1.68 -13.05 1.42
CA GLN A 48 -2.40 -13.43 0.19
C GLN A 48 -3.39 -12.34 -0.25
N LEU A 49 -4.16 -11.77 0.68
CA LEU A 49 -5.08 -10.68 0.38
C LEU A 49 -4.34 -9.39 0.00
N MET A 50 -3.22 -9.07 0.63
CA MET A 50 -2.37 -7.94 0.22
C MET A 50 -1.97 -8.07 -1.25
N LYS A 51 -1.50 -9.25 -1.67
CA LYS A 51 -1.16 -9.53 -3.08
C LYS A 51 -2.39 -9.39 -3.99
N ALA A 52 -3.52 -9.97 -3.60
CA ALA A 52 -4.75 -9.93 -4.38
C ALA A 52 -5.31 -8.50 -4.53
N LEU A 53 -5.04 -7.64 -3.57
CA LEU A 53 -5.48 -6.24 -3.55
C LEU A 53 -4.40 -5.24 -4.06
N ASN A 54 -3.37 -5.73 -4.74
CA ASN A 54 -2.30 -4.93 -5.33
C ASN A 54 -1.46 -4.12 -4.30
N VAL A 55 -1.43 -4.54 -3.04
CA VAL A 55 -0.53 -4.00 -2.02
C VAL A 55 0.86 -4.63 -2.21
N ASN A 56 1.92 -3.82 -2.12
CA ASN A 56 3.29 -4.29 -2.25
C ASN A 56 4.15 -4.02 -1.01
N ALA A 57 3.63 -3.32 -0.02
CA ALA A 57 4.38 -2.93 1.17
C ALA A 57 3.51 -2.97 2.43
N VAL A 58 4.15 -3.23 3.57
CA VAL A 58 3.51 -3.20 4.89
C VAL A 58 4.41 -2.50 5.90
N ARG A 59 3.84 -1.64 6.75
CA ARG A 59 4.47 -1.14 7.97
C ARG A 59 3.97 -1.95 9.15
N THR A 60 4.89 -2.52 9.92
CA THR A 60 4.54 -3.28 11.11
C THR A 60 4.26 -2.34 12.28
N SER A 61 3.07 -1.77 12.28
CA SER A 61 2.63 -0.77 13.25
C SER A 61 2.15 -1.42 14.55
N HIS A 62 2.62 -1.03 15.77
CA HIS A 62 3.78 -0.16 16.01
C HIS A 62 4.79 -0.96 16.84
N TYR A 63 5.17 -2.12 16.33
CA TYR A 63 6.03 -3.10 17.00
C TYR A 63 6.46 -4.19 15.99
N PRO A 64 7.56 -4.90 16.25
CA PRO A 64 7.91 -6.07 15.45
C PRO A 64 6.78 -7.11 15.49
N ASN A 65 6.31 -7.52 14.31
CA ASN A 65 5.29 -8.56 14.18
C ASN A 65 5.88 -9.96 14.46
N ASN A 66 5.03 -11.00 14.44
CA ASN A 66 5.46 -12.38 14.56
C ASN A 66 6.53 -12.71 13.49
N PRO A 67 7.63 -13.41 13.84
CA PRO A 67 8.68 -13.76 12.87
C PRO A 67 8.17 -14.45 11.60
N TYR A 68 7.18 -15.33 11.73
CA TYR A 68 6.57 -16.00 10.57
C TYR A 68 5.96 -15.04 9.56
N PHE A 69 5.50 -13.87 9.99
CA PHE A 69 4.98 -12.84 9.08
C PHE A 69 6.08 -12.30 8.15
N TYR A 70 7.30 -12.13 8.64
CA TYR A 70 8.43 -11.72 7.80
C TYR A 70 8.85 -12.82 6.82
N ASP A 71 8.82 -14.10 7.24
CA ASP A 71 9.03 -15.23 6.32
C ASP A 71 8.02 -15.20 5.18
N LEU A 72 6.76 -14.91 5.47
CA LEU A 72 5.72 -14.75 4.45
C LEU A 72 5.99 -13.54 3.54
N CYS A 73 6.40 -12.40 4.09
CA CYS A 73 6.76 -11.23 3.28
C CYS A 73 7.93 -11.52 2.33
N ASP A 74 8.95 -12.26 2.80
CA ASP A 74 10.05 -12.73 1.94
C ASP A 74 9.55 -13.63 0.81
N ARG A 75 8.66 -14.59 1.13
CA ARG A 75 8.12 -15.56 0.17
C ARG A 75 7.21 -14.92 -0.87
N TYR A 76 6.32 -14.05 -0.45
CA TYR A 76 5.31 -13.43 -1.33
C TYR A 76 5.78 -12.14 -2.00
N GLY A 77 6.95 -11.60 -1.62
CA GLY A 77 7.49 -10.37 -2.16
C GLY A 77 6.71 -9.13 -1.72
N ILE A 78 6.50 -8.97 -0.42
CA ILE A 78 5.94 -7.76 0.20
C ILE A 78 7.07 -7.00 0.89
N TYR A 79 7.31 -5.75 0.53
CA TYR A 79 8.27 -4.90 1.20
C TYR A 79 7.82 -4.58 2.63
N VAL A 80 8.77 -4.53 3.56
CA VAL A 80 8.47 -4.26 4.96
C VAL A 80 9.19 -3.01 5.44
N LEU A 81 8.43 -2.04 5.95
CA LEU A 81 8.89 -0.99 6.84
C LEU A 81 8.76 -1.53 8.27
N ALA A 82 9.86 -2.09 8.78
CA ALA A 82 9.87 -2.77 10.08
C ALA A 82 10.01 -1.75 11.21
N GLU A 83 9.05 -1.76 12.15
CA GLU A 83 8.99 -0.76 13.21
C GLU A 83 9.34 -1.33 14.58
N ALA A 84 10.18 -0.60 15.31
CA ALA A 84 10.54 -0.91 16.67
C ALA A 84 9.39 -0.59 17.62
N ASN A 85 9.25 -1.38 18.70
CA ASN A 85 8.26 -1.13 19.74
C ASN A 85 8.67 0.07 20.61
N VAL A 86 8.59 1.26 20.02
CA VAL A 86 8.77 2.55 20.69
C VAL A 86 7.56 3.40 20.39
N GLU A 87 6.65 3.47 21.36
CA GLU A 87 5.48 4.34 21.31
C GLU A 87 5.19 4.85 22.71
N CYS A 88 5.20 6.17 22.87
CA CYS A 88 4.87 6.84 24.14
C CYS A 88 4.02 8.08 23.89
N HIS A 89 2.98 7.96 23.06
CA HIS A 89 2.11 9.04 22.57
C HIS A 89 1.54 9.91 23.71
N GLY A 90 1.11 9.31 24.82
CA GLY A 90 0.64 10.03 25.99
C GLY A 90 1.74 10.70 26.83
N GLU A 91 3.03 10.43 26.57
CA GLU A 91 4.17 10.88 27.38
C GLU A 91 5.42 11.14 26.49
N MET A 92 5.26 11.94 25.47
CA MET A 92 6.28 12.21 24.43
C MET A 92 7.60 12.78 24.99
N ARG A 93 7.58 13.39 26.20
CA ARG A 93 8.78 13.91 26.87
C ARG A 93 9.84 12.83 27.12
N LEU A 94 9.45 11.54 27.21
CA LEU A 94 10.38 10.43 27.43
C LEU A 94 11.46 10.35 26.35
N SER A 95 11.18 10.82 25.14
CA SER A 95 12.17 10.87 24.06
C SER A 95 13.31 11.85 24.31
N HIS A 96 13.14 12.82 25.24
CA HIS A 96 14.15 13.80 25.63
C HIS A 96 14.91 13.42 26.90
N GLU A 97 14.39 12.48 27.70
CA GLU A 97 14.92 12.15 29.01
C GLU A 97 16.05 11.10 28.90
N PRO A 98 17.29 11.43 29.36
CA PRO A 98 18.44 10.55 29.20
C PRO A 98 18.28 9.18 29.87
N GLN A 99 17.50 9.06 30.94
CA GLN A 99 17.26 7.79 31.62
C GLN A 99 16.48 6.79 30.76
N TRP A 100 15.77 7.24 29.71
CA TRP A 100 15.05 6.41 28.76
C TRP A 100 15.86 6.08 27.50
N GLU A 101 17.02 6.70 27.25
CA GLU A 101 17.83 6.50 26.05
C GLU A 101 18.14 5.02 25.80
N LYS A 102 18.48 4.29 26.86
CA LYS A 102 18.77 2.85 26.77
C LYS A 102 17.55 2.06 26.26
N SER A 103 16.34 2.38 26.72
CA SER A 103 15.11 1.71 26.29
C SER A 103 14.82 1.95 24.81
N PHE A 104 14.98 3.18 24.31
CA PHE A 104 14.83 3.50 22.89
C PHE A 104 15.86 2.76 22.04
N THR A 105 17.12 2.77 22.47
CA THR A 105 18.23 2.16 21.75
C THR A 105 18.12 0.64 21.67
N GLU A 106 17.87 -0.04 22.80
CA GLU A 106 17.79 -1.51 22.86
C GLU A 106 16.62 -2.06 22.02
N ARG A 107 15.45 -1.39 22.02
CA ARG A 107 14.31 -1.82 21.20
C ARG A 107 14.64 -1.78 19.72
N ASN A 108 15.31 -0.73 19.29
CA ASN A 108 15.78 -0.56 17.91
C ASN A 108 16.88 -1.55 17.55
N GLU A 109 17.89 -1.73 18.40
CA GLU A 109 18.93 -2.74 18.17
C GLU A 109 18.37 -4.16 18.10
N ASN A 110 17.44 -4.50 18.97
CA ASN A 110 16.88 -5.85 19.05
C ASN A 110 16.08 -6.21 17.81
N GLN A 111 15.29 -5.27 17.24
CA GLN A 111 14.61 -5.54 15.97
C GLN A 111 15.62 -5.79 14.84
N VAL A 112 16.67 -4.96 14.71
CA VAL A 112 17.71 -5.15 13.67
C VAL A 112 18.45 -6.48 13.86
N LYS A 113 18.91 -6.78 15.07
CA LYS A 113 19.61 -8.04 15.39
C LYS A 113 18.76 -9.26 15.03
N ARG A 114 17.47 -9.19 15.31
CA ARG A 114 16.55 -10.30 15.08
C ARG A 114 16.15 -10.48 13.62
N PHE A 115 15.91 -9.39 12.88
CA PHE A 115 15.23 -9.45 11.60
C PHE A 115 16.07 -9.03 10.39
N ARG A 116 17.31 -8.57 10.55
CA ARG A 116 18.15 -8.09 9.43
C ARG A 116 18.40 -9.09 8.31
N ASN A 117 18.13 -10.38 8.53
CA ASN A 117 18.30 -11.41 7.51
C ASN A 117 17.08 -11.57 6.58
N HIS A 118 15.97 -10.87 6.85
CA HIS A 118 14.82 -10.86 5.97
C HIS A 118 15.03 -9.88 4.81
N ALA A 119 14.98 -10.41 3.57
CA ALA A 119 15.18 -9.61 2.36
C ALA A 119 14.02 -8.64 2.12
N SER A 120 12.83 -8.97 2.59
CA SER A 120 11.63 -8.12 2.51
C SER A 120 11.75 -6.82 3.29
N ILE A 121 12.56 -6.77 4.36
CA ILE A 121 12.73 -5.54 5.13
C ILE A 121 13.58 -4.56 4.34
N VAL A 122 12.99 -3.44 3.96
CA VAL A 122 13.63 -2.42 3.13
C VAL A 122 13.90 -1.11 3.88
N MET A 123 13.35 -0.96 5.10
CA MET A 123 13.55 0.25 5.91
C MET A 123 13.32 -0.07 7.39
N TRP A 124 14.12 0.54 8.27
CA TRP A 124 13.98 0.45 9.71
C TRP A 124 13.25 1.67 10.24
N SER A 125 12.08 1.48 10.84
CA SER A 125 11.34 2.52 11.54
C SER A 125 11.62 2.46 13.04
N MET A 126 11.98 3.61 13.61
CA MET A 126 12.48 3.69 14.99
C MET A 126 11.38 3.73 16.04
N GLY A 127 10.14 3.93 15.63
CA GLY A 127 8.97 4.02 16.52
C GLY A 127 7.86 4.85 15.93
N ASN A 128 6.86 5.13 16.76
CA ASN A 128 5.66 5.86 16.43
C ASN A 128 5.32 6.92 17.48
N GLU A 129 4.88 8.11 17.08
CA GLU A 129 4.25 9.18 17.88
C GLU A 129 4.84 9.39 19.28
N SER A 130 6.17 9.42 19.39
CA SER A 130 6.90 9.46 20.65
C SER A 130 7.71 10.76 20.84
N GLY A 131 7.31 11.83 20.16
CA GLY A 131 7.98 13.12 20.24
C GLY A 131 9.23 13.21 19.36
N ASN A 132 10.07 14.21 19.59
CA ASN A 132 11.18 14.57 18.71
C ASN A 132 12.55 14.61 19.43
N GLY A 133 12.67 13.88 20.53
CA GLY A 133 13.83 13.94 21.43
C GLY A 133 15.08 13.22 20.92
N ASN A 134 16.21 13.55 21.56
CA ASN A 134 17.53 13.03 21.18
C ASN A 134 17.70 11.52 21.32
N ASN A 135 16.86 10.85 22.10
CA ASN A 135 16.89 9.39 22.24
C ASN A 135 16.73 8.69 20.89
N PHE A 136 15.98 9.30 19.94
CA PHE A 136 15.89 8.81 18.56
C PHE A 136 17.18 8.98 17.77
N SER A 137 17.95 10.06 17.99
CA SER A 137 19.28 10.21 17.37
C SER A 137 20.26 9.13 17.84
N THR A 138 20.20 8.76 19.11
CA THR A 138 21.01 7.65 19.64
C THR A 138 20.57 6.29 19.10
N ALA A 139 19.26 6.07 18.99
CA ALA A 139 18.68 4.87 18.39
C ALA A 139 19.07 4.73 16.90
N GLU A 140 19.01 5.81 16.12
CA GLU A 140 19.47 5.82 14.72
C GLU A 140 20.92 5.38 14.59
N LYS A 141 21.82 5.97 15.37
CA LYS A 141 23.23 5.59 15.39
C LYS A 141 23.44 4.11 15.77
N ALA A 142 22.59 3.58 16.67
CA ALA A 142 22.63 2.18 17.05
C ALA A 142 22.20 1.25 15.90
N ILE A 143 21.16 1.61 15.17
CA ILE A 143 20.76 0.90 13.94
C ILE A 143 21.91 0.90 12.94
N LYS A 144 22.48 2.06 12.63
CA LYS A 144 23.57 2.20 11.64
C LYS A 144 24.84 1.45 12.00
N ARG A 145 25.10 1.20 13.29
CA ARG A 145 26.21 0.31 13.72
C ARG A 145 25.97 -1.16 13.35
N LEU A 146 24.71 -1.58 13.22
CA LEU A 146 24.31 -2.97 12.97
C LEU A 146 23.97 -3.23 11.51
N ASP A 147 23.42 -2.23 10.83
CA ASP A 147 22.97 -2.31 9.44
C ASP A 147 23.10 -0.95 8.76
N THR A 148 24.05 -0.83 7.84
CA THR A 148 24.26 0.36 7.01
C THR A 148 23.60 0.24 5.65
N THR A 149 22.94 -0.89 5.35
CA THR A 149 22.39 -1.19 4.01
C THR A 149 20.95 -0.73 3.85
N ARG A 150 20.23 -0.54 4.96
CA ARG A 150 18.83 -0.10 4.95
C ARG A 150 18.68 1.30 5.53
N PRO A 151 17.81 2.13 4.93
CA PRO A 151 17.51 3.46 5.44
C PRO A 151 16.73 3.41 6.75
N THR A 152 16.78 4.51 7.48
CA THR A 152 16.05 4.75 8.72
C THR A 152 14.88 5.70 8.52
N HIS A 153 13.84 5.51 9.29
CA HIS A 153 12.58 6.26 9.27
C HIS A 153 12.13 6.59 10.70
N TYR A 154 11.61 7.78 10.88
CA TYR A 154 10.79 8.20 12.01
C TYR A 154 10.05 9.49 11.67
N GLU A 155 8.72 9.55 11.90
CA GLU A 155 7.90 10.70 11.49
C GLU A 155 8.05 11.92 12.43
N GLY A 156 8.23 11.68 13.73
CA GLY A 156 8.26 12.75 14.74
C GLY A 156 9.50 13.65 14.65
N ASN A 157 10.61 13.16 14.09
CA ASN A 157 11.78 13.95 13.77
C ASN A 157 12.62 13.32 12.67
N SER A 158 12.42 13.78 11.45
CA SER A 158 13.14 13.26 10.27
C SER A 158 14.55 13.84 10.08
N SER A 159 15.05 14.68 10.99
CA SER A 159 16.35 15.34 10.82
C SER A 159 17.52 14.33 10.82
N PHE A 160 17.44 13.30 11.64
CA PHE A 160 18.46 12.23 11.72
C PHE A 160 18.14 11.02 10.84
N CYS A 161 16.99 10.97 10.19
CA CYS A 161 16.61 9.82 9.33
C CYS A 161 17.08 10.01 7.90
N ASP A 162 17.15 8.91 7.16
CA ASP A 162 17.45 8.94 5.73
C ASP A 162 16.29 9.44 4.89
N VAL A 163 15.06 9.32 5.39
CA VAL A 163 13.83 9.81 4.74
C VAL A 163 13.13 10.84 5.58
N THR A 164 12.34 11.71 4.95
CA THR A 164 11.36 12.54 5.65
C THR A 164 10.01 11.83 5.66
N SER A 165 9.20 12.08 6.70
CA SER A 165 7.90 11.44 6.85
C SER A 165 6.88 12.36 7.50
N CYS A 166 5.61 12.02 7.31
CA CYS A 166 4.49 12.64 8.00
C CYS A 166 3.29 11.67 8.07
N MET A 167 2.27 12.08 8.83
CA MET A 167 0.99 11.41 8.91
C MET A 167 -0.12 12.33 8.42
N TYR A 168 -1.11 11.75 7.74
CA TYR A 168 -2.36 12.40 7.31
C TYR A 168 -2.21 13.76 6.63
N PRO A 169 -1.25 13.94 5.70
CA PRO A 169 -1.18 15.19 4.94
C PRO A 169 -2.41 15.31 4.03
N SER A 170 -2.83 16.54 3.73
CA SER A 170 -3.76 16.74 2.62
C SER A 170 -3.05 16.49 1.27
N VAL A 171 -3.83 16.23 0.21
CA VAL A 171 -3.27 16.10 -1.15
C VAL A 171 -2.51 17.36 -1.55
N ASP A 172 -3.08 18.55 -1.28
CA ASP A 172 -2.44 19.83 -1.61
C ASP A 172 -1.11 20.02 -0.86
N TRP A 173 -1.05 19.61 0.41
CA TRP A 173 0.20 19.66 1.16
C TRP A 173 1.26 18.74 0.56
N LEU A 174 0.87 17.50 0.22
CA LEU A 174 1.77 16.55 -0.40
C LEU A 174 2.26 17.01 -1.77
N GLU A 175 1.37 17.61 -2.57
CA GLU A 175 1.72 18.23 -3.85
C GLU A 175 2.74 19.37 -3.67
N ASN A 176 2.58 20.22 -2.67
CA ASN A 176 3.53 21.28 -2.37
C ASN A 176 4.91 20.70 -1.98
N VAL A 177 4.94 19.67 -1.14
CA VAL A 177 6.19 18.95 -0.81
C VAL A 177 6.87 18.39 -2.06
N GLY A 178 6.09 17.77 -2.96
CA GLY A 178 6.60 17.24 -4.23
C GLY A 178 7.18 18.36 -5.12
N ARG A 179 6.49 19.47 -5.23
CA ARG A 179 6.90 20.64 -6.03
C ARG A 179 8.18 21.28 -5.50
N GLU A 180 8.27 21.53 -4.20
CA GLU A 180 9.48 22.06 -3.56
C GLU A 180 10.70 21.19 -3.81
N ARG A 181 10.52 19.85 -3.74
CA ARG A 181 11.61 18.92 -4.05
C ARG A 181 11.99 18.94 -5.51
N LEU A 182 11.01 19.01 -6.40
CA LEU A 182 11.27 19.09 -7.84
C LEU A 182 12.05 20.35 -8.19
N GLU A 183 11.74 21.50 -7.60
CA GLU A 183 12.50 22.75 -7.77
C GLU A 183 13.96 22.62 -7.29
N LYS A 184 14.21 21.96 -6.16
CA LYS A 184 15.57 21.67 -5.67
C LYS A 184 16.32 20.76 -6.62
N ILE A 185 15.67 19.69 -7.10
CA ILE A 185 16.23 18.74 -8.08
C ILE A 185 16.64 19.49 -9.37
N GLN A 186 15.80 20.40 -9.87
CA GLN A 186 16.09 21.21 -11.05
C GLN A 186 17.28 22.16 -10.84
N LYS A 187 17.55 22.56 -9.60
CA LYS A 187 18.76 23.33 -9.21
C LYS A 187 20.00 22.45 -8.99
N GLY A 188 19.89 21.13 -9.19
CA GLY A 188 20.98 20.17 -8.97
C GLY A 188 21.22 19.80 -7.49
N GLU A 189 20.30 20.13 -6.61
CA GLU A 189 20.39 19.77 -5.19
C GLU A 189 19.99 18.29 -4.98
N ILE A 190 20.61 17.67 -3.98
CA ILE A 190 20.22 16.33 -3.50
C ILE A 190 19.07 16.51 -2.52
N VAL A 191 17.99 15.75 -2.71
CA VAL A 191 16.81 15.78 -1.84
C VAL A 191 16.59 14.46 -1.12
N LYS A 192 16.16 14.53 0.13
CA LYS A 192 15.70 13.34 0.86
C LYS A 192 14.35 12.88 0.29
N PRO A 193 14.12 11.57 0.14
CA PRO A 193 12.79 11.04 -0.17
C PRO A 193 11.79 11.35 0.93
N HIS A 194 10.51 11.34 0.55
CA HIS A 194 9.40 11.51 1.48
C HIS A 194 8.45 10.33 1.40
N VAL A 195 8.16 9.74 2.55
CA VAL A 195 7.17 8.67 2.72
C VAL A 195 6.04 9.16 3.63
N VAL A 196 4.80 8.81 3.32
CA VAL A 196 3.67 9.06 4.21
C VAL A 196 3.41 7.78 4.99
N CYS A 197 3.81 7.76 6.28
CA CYS A 197 3.72 6.53 7.06
C CYS A 197 2.29 6.19 7.49
N GLU A 198 1.38 7.18 7.49
CA GLU A 198 -0.05 6.98 7.70
C GLU A 198 -0.87 7.97 6.89
N TYR A 199 -1.86 7.48 6.14
CA TYR A 199 -2.83 8.30 5.42
C TYR A 199 -4.10 7.53 5.12
N ALA A 200 -5.09 8.20 4.51
CA ALA A 200 -6.33 7.62 4.03
C ALA A 200 -7.02 6.76 5.12
N HIS A 201 -7.15 7.34 6.34
CA HIS A 201 -7.73 6.68 7.51
C HIS A 201 -9.02 5.93 7.15
N ALA A 202 -8.98 4.58 7.23
CA ALA A 202 -9.98 3.73 6.60
C ALA A 202 -11.19 3.40 7.50
N MET A 203 -11.47 4.23 8.49
CA MET A 203 -12.64 4.09 9.37
C MET A 203 -13.93 4.48 8.63
N GLY A 204 -14.95 3.64 8.74
CA GLY A 204 -16.28 3.93 8.18
C GLY A 204 -16.31 4.05 6.66
N ASN A 205 -17.06 5.02 6.14
CA ASN A 205 -17.10 5.36 4.72
C ASN A 205 -15.90 6.26 4.37
N SER A 206 -14.84 5.68 3.86
CA SER A 206 -13.51 6.30 3.81
C SER A 206 -12.72 5.93 2.57
N ILE A 207 -11.44 6.29 2.64
CA ILE A 207 -10.40 6.43 1.65
C ILE A 207 -10.75 7.41 0.51
N GLY A 208 -11.40 8.53 0.85
CA GLY A 208 -11.60 9.64 -0.09
C GLY A 208 -10.28 10.24 -0.59
N ASN A 209 -10.29 10.80 -1.80
CA ASN A 209 -9.12 11.37 -2.48
C ASN A 209 -7.95 10.40 -2.69
N PHE A 210 -8.19 9.08 -2.59
CA PHE A 210 -7.12 8.09 -2.69
C PHE A 210 -6.45 8.10 -4.08
N LYS A 211 -7.25 8.34 -5.13
CA LYS A 211 -6.75 8.52 -6.49
C LYS A 211 -5.81 9.74 -6.60
N GLU A 212 -6.20 10.88 -6.04
CA GLU A 212 -5.43 12.13 -6.09
C GLU A 212 -4.09 12.01 -5.34
N TYR A 213 -4.05 11.28 -4.21
CA TYR A 213 -2.78 10.93 -3.56
C TYR A 213 -1.85 10.15 -4.51
N TRP A 214 -2.40 9.15 -5.23
CA TRP A 214 -1.59 8.32 -6.13
C TRP A 214 -1.14 9.07 -7.39
N GLU A 215 -1.97 9.96 -7.91
CA GLU A 215 -1.56 10.88 -8.99
C GLU A 215 -0.40 11.78 -8.54
N THR A 216 -0.40 12.21 -7.28
CA THR A 216 0.67 13.02 -6.70
C THR A 216 1.95 12.20 -6.47
N TYR A 217 1.87 11.00 -5.89
CA TYR A 217 3.03 10.11 -5.73
C TYR A 217 3.70 9.78 -7.06
N GLU A 218 2.93 9.50 -8.10
CA GLU A 218 3.46 9.15 -9.41
C GLU A 218 4.07 10.35 -10.17
N ARG A 219 3.69 11.57 -9.81
CA ARG A 219 4.17 12.81 -10.44
C ARG A 219 5.55 13.23 -9.95
N TYR A 220 5.84 13.02 -8.68
CA TYR A 220 7.05 13.56 -8.05
C TYR A 220 8.01 12.45 -7.61
N PRO A 221 9.24 12.40 -8.19
CA PRO A 221 10.16 11.28 -7.94
C PRO A 221 10.56 11.09 -6.47
N ALA A 222 10.63 12.19 -5.70
CA ALA A 222 11.00 12.15 -4.29
C ALA A 222 9.87 11.74 -3.33
N LEU A 223 8.65 11.54 -3.83
CA LEU A 223 7.54 10.99 -3.07
C LEU A 223 7.52 9.47 -3.29
N ILE A 224 7.85 8.69 -2.28
CA ILE A 224 8.09 7.24 -2.42
C ILE A 224 6.88 6.38 -2.01
N GLY A 225 5.70 6.98 -1.92
CA GLY A 225 4.46 6.32 -1.58
C GLY A 225 4.06 6.46 -0.12
N GLY A 226 3.15 5.60 0.34
CA GLY A 226 2.63 5.69 1.70
C GLY A 226 1.90 4.43 2.16
N PHE A 227 1.49 4.45 3.45
CA PHE A 227 0.87 3.33 4.14
C PHE A 227 -0.51 3.74 4.67
N ILE A 228 -1.56 3.10 4.19
CA ILE A 228 -2.94 3.36 4.63
C ILE A 228 -3.08 2.98 6.11
N TRP A 229 -3.77 3.78 6.90
CA TRP A 229 -4.20 3.41 8.24
C TRP A 229 -5.63 2.86 8.18
N ASP A 230 -5.92 1.54 8.40
CA ASP A 230 -4.91 0.49 8.43
C ASP A 230 -5.41 -0.75 7.65
N TRP A 231 -4.77 -1.91 7.83
CA TRP A 231 -5.05 -3.11 7.05
C TRP A 231 -6.36 -3.79 7.45
N VAL A 232 -6.54 -4.08 8.73
CA VAL A 232 -7.63 -4.93 9.23
C VAL A 232 -8.29 -4.33 10.47
N ASP A 233 -9.62 -4.33 10.52
CA ASP A 233 -10.35 -3.94 11.73
C ASP A 233 -9.90 -4.75 12.95
N GLN A 234 -9.78 -4.11 14.12
CA GLN A 234 -9.37 -4.76 15.36
C GLN A 234 -10.54 -5.07 16.32
N SER A 235 -11.73 -5.31 15.79
CA SER A 235 -12.88 -5.77 16.57
C SER A 235 -12.76 -7.26 16.94
N LEU A 236 -13.39 -7.66 18.04
CA LEU A 236 -13.37 -9.02 18.55
C LEU A 236 -14.71 -9.72 18.30
N ARG A 237 -14.66 -10.99 17.90
CA ARG A 237 -15.85 -11.79 17.65
C ARG A 237 -16.46 -12.27 18.96
N MET A 238 -17.68 -11.82 19.26
CA MET A 238 -18.43 -12.19 20.44
C MET A 238 -19.74 -12.88 20.08
N PRO A 239 -20.20 -13.88 20.87
CA PRO A 239 -21.51 -14.48 20.66
C PRO A 239 -22.62 -13.45 20.92
N THR A 240 -23.72 -13.55 20.18
CA THR A 240 -24.92 -12.78 20.50
C THR A 240 -25.51 -13.23 21.83
N PRO A 241 -26.24 -12.36 22.56
CA PRO A 241 -26.85 -12.73 23.87
C PRO A 241 -27.78 -13.93 23.80
N ASP A 242 -28.42 -14.19 22.66
CA ASP A 242 -29.29 -15.36 22.44
C ASP A 242 -28.52 -16.63 22.03
N GLY A 243 -27.19 -16.56 21.88
CA GLY A 243 -26.32 -17.67 21.50
C GLY A 243 -26.49 -18.19 20.08
N LYS A 244 -27.29 -17.51 19.22
CA LYS A 244 -27.60 -17.97 17.86
C LYS A 244 -26.67 -17.42 16.78
N GLY A 245 -25.81 -16.45 17.11
CA GLY A 245 -24.93 -15.79 16.18
C GLY A 245 -23.72 -15.19 16.85
N PHE A 246 -23.08 -14.28 16.13
CA PHE A 246 -21.97 -13.49 16.66
C PHE A 246 -22.06 -12.06 16.14
N TYR A 247 -21.35 -11.16 16.80
CA TYR A 247 -21.11 -9.79 16.33
C TYR A 247 -19.65 -9.43 16.56
N MET A 248 -19.19 -8.38 15.88
CA MET A 248 -17.85 -7.84 16.05
C MET A 248 -17.90 -6.74 17.11
N ALA A 249 -17.41 -7.06 18.29
CA ALA A 249 -17.44 -6.19 19.47
C ALA A 249 -16.34 -5.13 19.39
N VAL A 250 -16.65 -3.95 19.89
CA VAL A 250 -15.77 -2.78 19.95
C VAL A 250 -15.69 -2.23 21.38
N GLY A 251 -14.99 -1.12 21.59
CA GLY A 251 -14.86 -0.49 22.89
C GLY A 251 -16.24 -0.19 23.51
N GLY A 252 -16.42 -0.52 24.79
CA GLY A 252 -17.67 -0.39 25.53
C GLY A 252 -18.55 -1.64 25.54
N ASP A 253 -18.45 -2.51 24.54
CA ASP A 253 -19.22 -3.77 24.47
C ASP A 253 -18.84 -4.77 25.58
N PHE A 254 -17.67 -4.59 26.18
CA PHE A 254 -17.15 -5.39 27.30
C PHE A 254 -17.45 -4.77 28.67
N GLY A 255 -18.20 -3.66 28.71
CA GLY A 255 -18.42 -2.89 29.94
C GLY A 255 -17.23 -2.07 30.39
N ASP A 256 -16.20 -1.95 29.54
CA ASP A 256 -14.96 -1.20 29.78
C ASP A 256 -15.19 0.31 29.79
N LYS A 257 -14.55 1.01 30.72
CA LYS A 257 -14.58 2.46 30.87
C LYS A 257 -13.24 2.96 31.41
N PRO A 258 -12.62 3.99 30.79
CA PRO A 258 -13.01 4.63 29.52
C PRO A 258 -12.82 3.73 28.31
N ASN A 259 -13.43 4.08 27.17
CA ASN A 259 -13.23 3.42 25.90
C ASN A 259 -13.43 4.41 24.73
N ASP A 260 -12.93 4.05 23.55
CA ASP A 260 -13.00 4.86 22.33
C ASP A 260 -14.03 4.30 21.33
N GLY A 261 -14.96 3.45 21.77
CA GLY A 261 -16.02 2.88 20.95
C GLY A 261 -15.46 2.10 19.75
N ASN A 262 -15.95 2.41 18.56
CA ASN A 262 -15.54 1.76 17.31
C ASN A 262 -14.24 2.30 16.71
N PHE A 263 -13.42 3.06 17.43
CA PHE A 263 -12.14 3.60 16.94
C PHE A 263 -11.08 2.52 16.67
N CYS A 264 -11.39 1.27 16.90
CA CYS A 264 -10.60 0.08 16.51
C CYS A 264 -11.01 -0.51 15.14
N THR A 265 -12.00 0.10 14.44
CA THR A 265 -12.46 -0.39 13.12
C THR A 265 -11.96 0.52 12.01
N ASN A 266 -10.66 0.51 11.81
CA ASN A 266 -9.94 1.37 10.86
C ASN A 266 -9.46 0.63 9.59
N GLY A 267 -9.78 -0.66 9.47
CA GLY A 267 -9.26 -1.52 8.43
C GLY A 267 -9.84 -1.28 7.05
N VAL A 268 -9.02 -1.46 6.02
CA VAL A 268 -9.52 -1.57 4.63
C VAL A 268 -10.25 -2.89 4.39
N ILE A 269 -10.04 -3.87 5.27
CA ILE A 269 -10.81 -5.12 5.32
C ILE A 269 -11.37 -5.32 6.75
N PHE A 270 -12.41 -6.13 6.85
CA PHE A 270 -13.01 -6.46 8.14
C PHE A 270 -12.15 -7.41 8.97
N SER A 271 -12.40 -7.50 10.28
CA SER A 271 -11.63 -8.33 11.23
C SER A 271 -11.55 -9.80 10.81
N ASP A 272 -12.59 -10.34 10.19
CA ASP A 272 -12.68 -11.71 9.67
C ASP A 272 -12.04 -11.88 8.29
N ARG A 273 -11.36 -10.85 7.78
CA ARG A 273 -10.70 -10.79 6.46
C ARG A 273 -11.67 -10.80 5.29
N THR A 274 -12.94 -10.51 5.49
CA THR A 274 -13.86 -10.22 4.39
C THR A 274 -13.57 -8.82 3.80
N LEU A 275 -13.82 -8.67 2.51
CA LEU A 275 -13.52 -7.43 1.80
C LEU A 275 -14.59 -6.38 2.03
N SER A 276 -14.17 -5.13 2.18
CA SER A 276 -15.05 -3.96 2.24
C SER A 276 -15.02 -3.19 0.92
N ALA A 277 -15.93 -2.23 0.75
CA ALA A 277 -15.92 -1.35 -0.43
C ALA A 277 -14.58 -0.61 -0.61
N LYS A 278 -13.92 -0.23 0.49
CA LYS A 278 -12.61 0.45 0.52
C LYS A 278 -11.50 -0.39 -0.11
N SER A 279 -11.54 -1.71 0.11
CA SER A 279 -10.53 -2.62 -0.44
C SER A 279 -10.59 -2.70 -1.97
N TYR A 280 -11.77 -2.57 -2.56
CA TYR A 280 -11.93 -2.53 -4.02
C TYR A 280 -11.42 -1.22 -4.61
N GLU A 281 -11.67 -0.07 -3.94
CA GLU A 281 -11.10 1.22 -4.34
C GLU A 281 -9.56 1.18 -4.27
N MET A 282 -9.00 0.69 -3.16
CA MET A 282 -7.57 0.50 -3.00
C MET A 282 -6.99 -0.40 -4.10
N LYS A 283 -7.62 -1.55 -4.38
CA LYS A 283 -7.19 -2.47 -5.44
C LYS A 283 -7.16 -1.78 -6.80
N LYS A 284 -8.20 -1.00 -7.13
CA LYS A 284 -8.32 -0.27 -8.40
C LYS A 284 -7.20 0.75 -8.57
N ILE A 285 -6.95 1.57 -7.57
CA ILE A 285 -5.93 2.62 -7.64
C ILE A 285 -4.51 2.03 -7.65
N HIS A 286 -4.28 0.96 -6.89
CA HIS A 286 -2.99 0.26 -6.83
C HIS A 286 -2.73 -0.68 -8.02
N GLN A 287 -3.67 -0.84 -8.94
CA GLN A 287 -3.55 -1.82 -10.02
C GLN A 287 -2.23 -1.69 -10.81
N PRO A 288 -1.66 -2.82 -11.29
CA PRO A 288 -0.35 -2.85 -11.91
C PRO A 288 -0.36 -2.42 -13.39
N ILE A 289 -1.51 -2.10 -13.95
CA ILE A 289 -1.68 -1.72 -15.34
C ILE A 289 -2.47 -0.43 -15.42
N ARG A 290 -1.99 0.52 -16.22
CA ARG A 290 -2.73 1.72 -16.59
C ARG A 290 -3.19 1.59 -18.05
N ILE A 291 -4.42 2.02 -18.32
CA ILE A 291 -4.96 2.14 -19.65
C ILE A 291 -5.41 3.60 -19.84
N GLU A 292 -5.08 4.18 -20.97
CA GLU A 292 -5.44 5.54 -21.34
C GLU A 292 -6.08 5.53 -22.72
N ALA A 293 -7.28 6.10 -22.86
CA ALA A 293 -7.91 6.29 -24.16
C ALA A 293 -7.26 7.47 -24.90
N LEU A 294 -6.77 7.22 -26.11
CA LEU A 294 -6.11 8.23 -26.96
C LEU A 294 -7.02 8.76 -28.05
N GLY A 295 -8.27 8.29 -28.11
CA GLY A 295 -9.22 8.57 -29.18
C GLY A 295 -9.03 7.68 -30.41
N ASN A 296 -10.04 7.69 -31.30
CA ASN A 296 -10.02 6.93 -32.56
C ASN A 296 -9.71 5.43 -32.39
N GLY A 297 -10.28 4.79 -31.37
CA GLY A 297 -10.07 3.38 -31.08
C GLY A 297 -8.66 3.03 -30.59
N LYS A 298 -7.83 4.01 -30.24
CA LYS A 298 -6.48 3.80 -29.75
C LYS A 298 -6.42 3.87 -28.23
N TYR A 299 -5.66 2.96 -27.64
CA TYR A 299 -5.45 2.87 -26.20
C TYR A 299 -3.97 2.65 -25.89
N ARG A 300 -3.45 3.38 -24.90
CA ARG A 300 -2.12 3.14 -24.35
C ARG A 300 -2.26 2.20 -23.15
N ILE A 301 -1.56 1.08 -23.20
CA ILE A 301 -1.45 0.13 -22.08
C ILE A 301 -0.05 0.29 -21.51
N SER A 302 0.03 0.52 -20.20
CA SER A 302 1.30 0.72 -19.48
C SER A 302 1.43 -0.30 -18.37
N ASN A 303 2.56 -1.01 -18.33
CA ASN A 303 2.94 -1.86 -17.21
C ASN A 303 3.51 -0.99 -16.09
N LYS A 304 2.80 -0.87 -14.98
CA LYS A 304 3.22 -0.09 -13.79
C LYS A 304 4.05 -0.91 -12.79
N ARG A 305 4.29 -2.18 -13.05
CA ARG A 305 5.16 -3.01 -12.22
C ARG A 305 6.59 -2.49 -12.29
N PHE A 306 7.31 -2.59 -11.17
CA PHE A 306 8.67 -2.07 -11.07
C PHE A 306 9.72 -3.11 -11.52
N HIS A 307 9.48 -4.41 -11.29
CA HIS A 307 10.46 -5.48 -11.48
C HIS A 307 10.00 -6.63 -12.37
N ALA A 308 8.74 -6.66 -12.77
CA ALA A 308 8.17 -7.76 -13.54
C ALA A 308 7.55 -7.28 -14.86
N ASN A 309 7.74 -8.07 -15.92
CA ASN A 309 7.01 -7.91 -17.17
C ASN A 309 5.56 -8.42 -17.06
N MET A 310 4.81 -8.42 -18.15
CA MET A 310 3.41 -8.84 -18.19
C MET A 310 3.21 -10.27 -18.73
N GLU A 311 4.24 -11.11 -18.82
CA GLU A 311 4.12 -12.47 -19.39
C GLU A 311 3.19 -13.39 -18.60
N ASP A 312 3.02 -13.13 -17.30
CA ASP A 312 2.13 -13.88 -16.40
C ASP A 312 0.65 -13.48 -16.54
N LEU A 313 0.35 -12.42 -17.31
CA LEU A 313 -0.99 -11.88 -17.50
C LEU A 313 -1.46 -12.04 -18.95
N TYR A 314 -2.77 -12.13 -19.11
CA TYR A 314 -3.43 -11.91 -20.38
C TYR A 314 -4.45 -10.78 -20.24
N GLY A 315 -4.71 -10.09 -21.35
CA GLY A 315 -5.70 -9.02 -21.40
C GLY A 315 -6.84 -9.37 -22.35
N ARG A 316 -8.02 -8.90 -22.01
CA ARG A 316 -9.21 -8.99 -22.85
C ARG A 316 -9.99 -7.67 -22.82
N TYR A 317 -10.84 -7.48 -23.82
CA TYR A 317 -11.78 -6.37 -23.85
C TYR A 317 -13.18 -6.85 -24.20
N GLU A 318 -14.17 -6.11 -23.73
CA GLU A 318 -15.57 -6.28 -24.09
C GLU A 318 -16.19 -4.91 -24.41
N ILE A 319 -16.95 -4.84 -25.48
CA ILE A 319 -17.79 -3.67 -25.77
C ILE A 319 -19.21 -4.04 -25.36
N THR A 320 -19.81 -3.18 -24.56
CA THR A 320 -21.18 -3.35 -24.09
C THR A 320 -22.10 -2.26 -24.66
N GLU A 321 -23.32 -2.65 -24.98
CA GLU A 321 -24.46 -1.81 -25.33
C GLU A 321 -25.51 -1.95 -24.22
N ASP A 322 -25.80 -0.88 -23.51
CA ASP A 322 -26.73 -0.90 -22.34
C ASP A 322 -26.46 -2.08 -21.40
N GLY A 323 -25.18 -2.39 -21.15
CA GLY A 323 -24.73 -3.47 -20.28
C GLY A 323 -24.68 -4.87 -20.91
N ARG A 324 -25.07 -5.04 -22.17
CA ARG A 324 -24.97 -6.32 -22.89
C ARG A 324 -23.72 -6.36 -23.74
N THR A 325 -22.92 -7.41 -23.62
CA THR A 325 -21.72 -7.59 -24.47
C THR A 325 -22.14 -7.80 -25.92
N VAL A 326 -21.68 -6.91 -26.80
CA VAL A 326 -21.92 -6.96 -28.26
C VAL A 326 -20.67 -7.29 -29.05
N CYS A 327 -19.49 -7.12 -28.46
CA CYS A 327 -18.20 -7.48 -29.04
C CYS A 327 -17.20 -7.81 -27.93
N SER A 328 -16.33 -8.76 -28.16
CA SER A 328 -15.24 -9.07 -27.22
C SER A 328 -14.03 -9.61 -27.98
N GLY A 329 -12.85 -9.52 -27.37
CA GLY A 329 -11.62 -10.06 -27.92
C GLY A 329 -10.49 -10.08 -26.92
N ASN A 330 -9.43 -10.80 -27.29
CA ASN A 330 -8.19 -10.81 -26.53
C ASN A 330 -7.26 -9.68 -27.00
N LEU A 331 -6.43 -9.22 -26.07
CA LEU A 331 -5.37 -8.27 -26.38
C LEU A 331 -4.10 -9.04 -26.72
N GLU A 332 -3.65 -8.90 -27.96
CA GLU A 332 -2.47 -9.59 -28.47
C GLU A 332 -1.18 -8.86 -28.05
N ASP A 333 -0.06 -9.61 -27.99
CA ASP A 333 1.30 -9.06 -27.79
C ASP A 333 1.49 -8.15 -26.57
N LEU A 334 0.99 -8.54 -25.41
CA LEU A 334 1.12 -7.79 -24.15
C LEU A 334 2.37 -8.15 -23.34
N LYS A 335 3.44 -8.58 -23.97
CA LYS A 335 4.73 -8.83 -23.28
C LYS A 335 5.47 -7.52 -23.02
N LEU A 336 4.88 -6.66 -22.18
CA LEU A 336 5.50 -5.40 -21.82
C LEU A 336 6.47 -5.60 -20.66
N GLU A 337 7.69 -5.11 -20.83
CA GLU A 337 8.67 -5.03 -19.74
C GLU A 337 8.19 -4.10 -18.62
N ALA A 338 8.83 -4.19 -17.46
CA ALA A 338 8.54 -3.29 -16.34
C ALA A 338 8.65 -1.83 -16.77
N GLN A 339 7.66 -1.01 -16.42
CA GLN A 339 7.55 0.42 -16.74
C GLN A 339 7.44 0.74 -18.27
N ALA A 340 7.27 -0.27 -19.13
CA ALA A 340 7.06 -0.07 -20.55
C ALA A 340 5.58 0.17 -20.91
N SER A 341 5.34 0.77 -22.06
CA SER A 341 3.98 0.97 -22.59
C SER A 341 3.90 0.67 -24.09
N LYS A 342 2.69 0.35 -24.53
CA LYS A 342 2.36 0.08 -25.95
C LYS A 342 1.03 0.73 -26.30
N VAL A 343 0.93 1.27 -27.50
CA VAL A 343 -0.35 1.72 -28.06
C VAL A 343 -0.92 0.59 -28.91
N ILE A 344 -2.18 0.25 -28.63
CA ILE A 344 -2.97 -0.69 -29.42
C ILE A 344 -4.11 0.05 -30.11
N THR A 345 -4.60 -0.52 -31.20
CA THR A 345 -5.81 -0.06 -31.87
C THR A 345 -6.83 -1.19 -31.83
N LEU A 346 -8.00 -0.90 -31.32
CA LEU A 346 -9.11 -1.85 -31.30
C LEU A 346 -10.12 -1.50 -32.38
N PRO A 347 -10.90 -2.49 -32.86
CA PRO A 347 -11.95 -2.22 -33.83
C PRO A 347 -12.95 -1.22 -33.25
N ASP A 348 -13.51 -0.41 -34.12
CA ASP A 348 -14.61 0.49 -33.77
C ASP A 348 -15.85 -0.29 -33.29
N ILE A 349 -16.75 0.41 -32.61
CA ILE A 349 -18.06 -0.09 -32.21
C ILE A 349 -18.76 -0.70 -33.44
N PRO A 350 -19.60 -1.75 -33.26
CA PRO A 350 -20.35 -2.36 -34.35
C PRO A 350 -20.99 -1.33 -35.27
N ALA A 351 -20.93 -1.58 -36.57
CA ALA A 351 -21.34 -0.64 -37.63
C ALA A 351 -22.80 -0.14 -37.52
N THR A 352 -23.64 -0.86 -36.79
CA THR A 352 -25.03 -0.49 -36.49
C THR A 352 -25.17 -0.12 -35.02
N LYS A 353 -25.16 1.20 -34.73
CA LYS A 353 -25.46 1.71 -33.39
C LYS A 353 -26.95 1.82 -33.20
N VAL A 354 -27.44 1.36 -32.03
CA VAL A 354 -28.84 1.59 -31.63
C VAL A 354 -28.97 3.03 -31.16
N PRO A 355 -29.94 3.81 -31.73
CA PRO A 355 -30.18 5.19 -31.32
C PRO A 355 -30.54 5.29 -29.84
N GLY A 356 -29.78 6.13 -29.10
CA GLY A 356 -30.00 6.36 -27.67
C GLY A 356 -29.34 5.35 -26.73
N ALA A 357 -28.75 4.25 -27.22
CA ALA A 357 -28.01 3.29 -26.40
C ALA A 357 -26.64 3.83 -25.93
N GLU A 358 -26.22 3.43 -24.76
CA GLU A 358 -24.89 3.73 -24.22
C GLU A 358 -23.90 2.59 -24.50
N TYR A 359 -22.73 2.96 -24.99
CA TYR A 359 -21.67 2.02 -25.29
C TYR A 359 -20.46 2.25 -24.39
N PHE A 360 -19.94 1.16 -23.81
CA PHE A 360 -18.72 1.16 -23.04
C PHE A 360 -17.76 0.09 -23.53
N ILE A 361 -16.46 0.38 -23.46
CA ILE A 361 -15.42 -0.63 -23.58
C ILE A 361 -14.87 -0.92 -22.20
N ASN A 362 -14.80 -2.19 -21.84
CA ASN A 362 -14.29 -2.70 -20.58
C ASN A 362 -13.02 -3.50 -20.86
N PHE A 363 -11.96 -3.21 -20.15
CA PHE A 363 -10.70 -3.96 -20.19
C PHE A 363 -10.57 -4.77 -18.91
N SER A 364 -10.02 -5.98 -19.04
CA SER A 364 -9.71 -6.85 -17.91
C SER A 364 -8.36 -7.53 -18.14
N PHE A 365 -7.52 -7.54 -17.11
CA PHE A 365 -6.22 -8.21 -17.10
C PHE A 365 -6.20 -9.24 -15.99
N CYS A 366 -5.96 -10.49 -16.38
CA CYS A 366 -6.07 -11.64 -15.49
C CYS A 366 -4.78 -12.47 -15.48
N GLN A 367 -4.57 -13.22 -14.38
CA GLN A 367 -3.49 -14.19 -14.27
C GLN A 367 -3.69 -15.36 -15.21
N LYS A 368 -2.61 -15.82 -15.86
CA LYS A 368 -2.62 -17.03 -16.71
C LYS A 368 -2.60 -18.34 -15.92
N ARG A 369 -2.10 -18.31 -14.68
CA ARG A 369 -1.81 -19.52 -13.87
C ARG A 369 -2.22 -19.33 -12.43
N ASP A 370 -2.41 -20.45 -11.74
CA ASP A 370 -2.51 -20.44 -10.28
C ASP A 370 -1.22 -19.89 -9.66
N THR A 371 -1.39 -19.08 -8.64
CA THR A 371 -0.31 -18.61 -7.76
C THR A 371 -0.65 -19.00 -6.31
N GLU A 372 0.26 -18.75 -5.38
CA GLU A 372 0.01 -19.03 -3.95
C GLU A 372 -1.08 -18.12 -3.34
N TRP A 373 -1.42 -17.02 -4.01
CA TRP A 373 -2.37 -16.03 -3.49
C TRP A 373 -3.67 -15.90 -4.30
N ALA A 374 -3.72 -16.43 -5.55
CA ALA A 374 -4.94 -16.43 -6.34
C ALA A 374 -4.91 -17.53 -7.42
N LYS A 375 -6.09 -17.94 -7.90
CA LYS A 375 -6.24 -18.88 -9.00
C LYS A 375 -6.00 -18.21 -10.35
N ALA A 376 -5.79 -19.03 -11.40
CA ALA A 376 -5.86 -18.57 -12.78
C ALA A 376 -7.15 -17.79 -13.01
N ASP A 377 -7.14 -16.90 -13.98
CA ASP A 377 -8.23 -15.99 -14.32
C ASP A 377 -8.57 -14.93 -13.23
N TYR A 378 -7.79 -14.86 -12.13
CA TYR A 378 -7.95 -13.78 -11.17
C TYR A 378 -7.64 -12.44 -11.82
N GLU A 379 -8.61 -11.51 -11.75
CA GLU A 379 -8.51 -10.18 -12.34
C GLU A 379 -7.67 -9.24 -11.46
N VAL A 380 -6.55 -8.77 -12.01
CA VAL A 380 -5.59 -7.90 -11.31
C VAL A 380 -5.77 -6.42 -11.64
N ALA A 381 -6.33 -6.11 -12.82
CA ALA A 381 -6.57 -4.75 -13.26
C ALA A 381 -7.75 -4.66 -14.23
N THR A 382 -8.49 -3.56 -14.16
CA THR A 382 -9.63 -3.25 -15.03
C THR A 382 -9.62 -1.80 -15.44
N GLU A 383 -10.27 -1.48 -16.59
CA GLU A 383 -10.59 -0.11 -16.97
C GLU A 383 -11.84 -0.08 -17.81
N GLN A 384 -12.59 1.02 -17.71
CA GLN A 384 -13.79 1.25 -18.50
C GLN A 384 -13.75 2.64 -19.13
N PHE A 385 -14.09 2.72 -20.41
CA PHE A 385 -14.27 3.98 -21.09
C PHE A 385 -15.62 4.04 -21.77
N LYS A 386 -16.30 5.16 -21.63
CA LYS A 386 -17.51 5.44 -22.40
C LYS A 386 -17.10 5.71 -23.85
N LEU A 387 -17.71 4.97 -24.76
CA LEU A 387 -17.60 5.21 -26.19
C LEU A 387 -18.70 6.22 -26.61
N SER A 388 -18.55 6.89 -27.76
CA SER A 388 -19.54 7.86 -28.20
C SER A 388 -20.92 7.19 -28.29
N SER A 389 -21.91 7.75 -27.59
CA SER A 389 -23.31 7.38 -27.78
C SER A 389 -23.75 7.75 -29.20
N SER A 390 -24.70 7.00 -29.76
CA SER A 390 -25.41 7.48 -30.94
C SER A 390 -26.29 8.68 -30.54
N GLU A 391 -26.44 9.66 -31.43
CA GLU A 391 -27.36 10.75 -31.19
C GLU A 391 -28.77 10.20 -30.93
N LYS A 392 -29.46 10.80 -29.97
CA LYS A 392 -30.92 10.52 -29.83
C LYS A 392 -31.61 10.96 -31.12
N PRO A 393 -32.58 10.19 -31.62
CA PRO A 393 -33.34 10.59 -32.78
C PRO A 393 -34.12 11.89 -32.57
#